data_a79aa753ff57c48df64f2e5f1273188f
#
_entry.id   a79aa753ff57c48df64f2e5f1273188f
#
_cell.length_a   1.000
_cell.length_b   1.000
_cell.length_c   1.000
_cell.angle_alpha   90.00
_cell.angle_beta   90.00
_cell.angle_gamma   90.00
#
_symmetry.space_group_name_H-M   'P 1'
#
loop_
_entity.id
_entity.type
_entity.pdbx_description
1 polymer ?
#
loop_
_entity_poly.entity_id
_entity_poly.type
_entity_poly.pdbx_seq_one_letter_code
_entity_poly.pdbx_strand_id
1 'polypeptide(L)'
;MSYDPALHHRRSIRLKGHNYAGGGVYFITLCAHREFMAWDRGNPFGALGATCVSQEGERRATCVSPVREIIAEEWRRCGEIRDDVFPGEFVVMPDHFHGLIHIQKGQSELGHVIGAFKAAASRRIRRGDTPVAPTPVAPFAPPPQPIRIWQRNYYETIVRTPEAADKIAEYIRCNPWKCVQEFGGGLRGIGNPALWSGGKLGVLCSRNAPKIGRLPEADVYFGGWHSPKEKEILDWLLNNGRWIIACPAWGIKDSAFAPGVRNALEENRMLILEMHDVSGNLAAAEARNRFVIKHADTLFTPHITSGGMLDRLLKELSKVNHP
;
A
#
# COMPACT_ATOMS: atom_id res chain seq x y z
N MET A 1 -39.86 7.20 17.04
CA MET A 1 -39.76 8.62 16.63
C MET A 1 -39.82 8.68 15.12
N SER A 2 -40.79 9.43 14.58
CA SER A 2 -40.90 9.64 13.13
C SER A 2 -39.74 10.48 12.61
N TYR A 3 -39.24 10.18 11.41
CA TYR A 3 -38.20 10.95 10.76
C TYR A 3 -38.75 12.29 10.28
N ASP A 4 -38.18 13.40 10.75
CA ASP A 4 -38.52 14.74 10.30
C ASP A 4 -37.38 15.28 9.41
N PRO A 5 -37.62 15.48 8.10
CA PRO A 5 -36.62 15.99 7.16
C PRO A 5 -36.09 17.38 7.51
N ALA A 6 -36.89 18.23 8.14
CA ALA A 6 -36.52 19.60 8.54
C ALA A 6 -35.54 19.60 9.72
N LEU A 7 -35.67 18.64 10.65
CA LEU A 7 -34.78 18.51 11.81
C LEU A 7 -33.53 17.66 11.53
N HIS A 8 -33.66 16.69 10.67
CA HIS A 8 -32.57 15.70 10.47
C HIS A 8 -31.67 15.95 9.28
N HIS A 9 -31.98 16.92 8.41
CA HIS A 9 -31.20 17.38 7.24
C HIS A 9 -30.50 16.25 6.47
N ARG A 10 -31.12 15.06 6.37
CA ARG A 10 -30.57 13.89 5.70
C ARG A 10 -30.62 14.10 4.19
N ARG A 11 -29.51 14.53 3.59
CA ARG A 11 -29.34 14.44 2.15
C ARG A 11 -28.86 13.03 1.82
N SER A 12 -29.63 12.31 1.00
CA SER A 12 -29.16 11.09 0.34
C SER A 12 -28.03 11.48 -0.60
N ILE A 13 -26.90 10.78 -0.52
CA ILE A 13 -25.79 10.95 -1.49
C ILE A 13 -26.03 10.15 -2.77
N ARG A 14 -27.15 9.42 -2.84
CA ARG A 14 -27.51 8.61 -3.99
C ARG A 14 -28.05 9.46 -5.12
N LEU A 15 -27.78 9.04 -6.37
CA LEU A 15 -28.27 9.73 -7.55
C LEU A 15 -29.81 9.68 -7.56
N LYS A 16 -30.42 10.86 -7.52
CA LYS A 16 -31.87 11.00 -7.53
C LYS A 16 -32.43 10.50 -8.88
N GLY A 17 -33.42 9.61 -8.83
CA GLY A 17 -34.05 9.05 -10.03
C GLY A 17 -33.36 7.81 -10.61
N HIS A 18 -32.23 7.38 -10.08
CA HIS A 18 -31.63 6.11 -10.49
C HIS A 18 -32.30 4.93 -9.77
N ASN A 19 -32.66 3.91 -10.55
CA ASN A 19 -33.27 2.68 -10.02
C ASN A 19 -32.18 1.68 -9.61
N TYR A 20 -31.79 1.68 -8.34
CA TYR A 20 -30.77 0.77 -7.78
C TYR A 20 -31.23 -0.70 -7.70
N ALA A 21 -32.52 -0.98 -7.86
CA ALA A 21 -33.08 -2.34 -8.00
C ALA A 21 -33.07 -2.84 -9.46
N GLY A 22 -32.78 -1.95 -10.40
CA GLY A 22 -32.73 -2.27 -11.82
C GLY A 22 -31.49 -3.02 -12.29
N GLY A 23 -30.54 -3.29 -11.37
CA GLY A 23 -29.24 -3.83 -11.69
C GLY A 23 -28.25 -2.75 -12.16
N GLY A 24 -26.99 -3.12 -12.37
CA GLY A 24 -25.94 -2.23 -12.86
C GLY A 24 -24.57 -2.56 -12.32
N VAL A 25 -23.56 -1.85 -12.81
CA VAL A 25 -22.19 -1.92 -12.32
C VAL A 25 -21.91 -0.68 -11.48
N TYR A 26 -21.36 -0.88 -10.30
CA TYR A 26 -21.11 0.18 -9.33
C TYR A 26 -19.68 0.13 -8.81
N PHE A 27 -19.03 1.28 -8.77
CA PHE A 27 -17.79 1.47 -8.04
C PHE A 27 -18.11 2.03 -6.64
N ILE A 28 -17.67 1.33 -5.61
CA ILE A 28 -18.02 1.60 -4.21
C ILE A 28 -16.81 2.06 -3.44
N THR A 29 -16.99 3.11 -2.61
CA THR A 29 -15.99 3.53 -1.61
C THR A 29 -16.61 3.52 -0.23
N LEU A 30 -15.99 2.79 0.71
CA LEU A 30 -16.38 2.69 2.11
C LEU A 30 -15.25 3.21 2.98
N CYS A 31 -15.52 4.21 3.82
CA CYS A 31 -14.52 4.77 4.72
C CYS A 31 -14.65 4.18 6.14
N ALA A 32 -13.52 4.01 6.80
CA ALA A 32 -13.46 3.67 8.21
C ALA A 32 -14.07 4.78 9.08
N HIS A 33 -14.70 4.42 10.19
CA HIS A 33 -15.24 5.40 11.13
C HIS A 33 -14.12 5.98 12.01
N ARG A 34 -14.24 7.25 12.40
CA ARG A 34 -13.25 7.93 13.22
C ARG A 34 -12.90 7.22 14.54
N GLU A 35 -13.85 6.54 15.16
CA GLU A 35 -13.60 5.75 16.37
C GLU A 35 -12.69 4.56 16.10
N PHE A 36 -12.90 3.90 14.98
CA PHE A 36 -12.05 2.78 14.54
C PHE A 36 -10.67 3.27 14.11
N MET A 37 -10.61 4.41 13.42
CA MET A 37 -9.35 5.11 13.11
C MET A 37 -8.55 5.44 14.37
N ALA A 38 -9.21 5.97 15.40
CA ALA A 38 -8.57 6.33 16.67
C ALA A 38 -8.06 5.11 17.44
N TRP A 39 -8.79 3.98 17.40
CA TRP A 39 -8.39 2.74 18.04
C TRP A 39 -7.08 2.19 17.46
N ASP A 40 -6.90 2.20 16.14
CA ASP A 40 -5.71 1.68 15.45
C ASP A 40 -4.79 2.80 14.93
N ARG A 41 -4.77 3.93 15.61
CA ARG A 41 -3.85 5.05 15.33
C ARG A 41 -3.79 5.48 13.86
N GLY A 42 -4.93 5.48 13.19
CA GLY A 42 -5.07 5.90 11.80
C GLY A 42 -4.89 4.80 10.75
N ASN A 43 -4.68 3.55 11.15
CA ASN A 43 -4.50 2.42 10.25
C ASN A 43 -5.44 1.23 10.58
N PRO A 44 -6.76 1.46 10.70
CA PRO A 44 -7.69 0.47 11.26
C PRO A 44 -7.84 -0.80 10.41
N PHE A 45 -7.56 -0.74 9.12
CA PHE A 45 -7.60 -1.91 8.24
C PHE A 45 -6.23 -2.58 8.09
N GLY A 46 -5.24 -2.12 8.85
CA GLY A 46 -3.88 -2.64 8.84
C GLY A 46 -3.01 -2.07 7.71
N ALA A 47 -1.71 -1.96 7.97
CA ALA A 47 -0.75 -1.52 6.98
C ALA A 47 -0.75 -2.45 5.76
N LEU A 48 -0.55 -1.88 4.59
CA LEU A 48 -0.23 -2.65 3.39
C LEU A 48 1.13 -3.34 3.65
N GLY A 49 1.13 -4.67 3.72
CA GLY A 49 2.36 -5.44 3.90
C GLY A 49 2.95 -5.44 5.31
N ALA A 50 2.14 -5.44 6.36
CA ALA A 50 2.62 -5.64 7.71
C ALA A 50 3.44 -6.94 7.82
N THR A 51 4.71 -6.83 8.22
CA THR A 51 5.58 -7.98 8.46
C THR A 51 5.32 -8.52 9.87
N CYS A 52 4.94 -9.78 9.99
CA CYS A 52 4.89 -10.46 11.27
C CYS A 52 6.31 -10.88 11.67
N VAL A 53 6.85 -10.28 12.73
CA VAL A 53 8.10 -10.74 13.35
C VAL A 53 7.71 -11.74 14.42
N SER A 54 8.05 -13.03 14.24
CA SER A 54 7.92 -14.03 15.31
C SER A 54 8.99 -13.76 16.38
N GLN A 55 8.67 -14.07 17.65
CA GLN A 55 9.60 -13.92 18.78
C GLN A 55 10.88 -14.77 18.65
N GLU A 56 10.97 -15.66 17.68
CA GLU A 56 12.08 -16.59 17.45
C GLU A 56 13.07 -16.15 16.35
N GLY A 57 12.97 -14.90 15.87
CA GLY A 57 13.94 -14.36 14.91
C GLY A 57 13.89 -14.95 13.49
N GLU A 58 13.03 -15.92 13.21
CA GLU A 58 12.80 -16.40 11.86
C GLU A 58 11.90 -15.43 11.10
N ARG A 59 12.39 -14.92 9.99
CA ARG A 59 11.64 -14.05 9.07
C ARG A 59 10.58 -14.87 8.35
N ARG A 60 9.37 -14.86 8.90
CA ARG A 60 8.21 -15.46 8.22
C ARG A 60 7.66 -14.51 7.16
N ALA A 61 7.02 -15.12 6.17
CA ALA A 61 6.28 -14.45 5.11
C ALA A 61 5.42 -13.29 5.63
N THR A 62 5.27 -12.24 4.84
CA THR A 62 4.41 -11.08 5.12
C THR A 62 3.05 -11.50 5.64
N CYS A 63 2.76 -11.17 6.90
CA CYS A 63 1.44 -11.41 7.47
C CYS A 63 0.47 -10.31 6.97
N VAL A 64 -0.68 -10.72 6.47
CA VAL A 64 -1.76 -9.81 6.14
C VAL A 64 -2.51 -9.42 7.42
N SER A 65 -3.01 -8.19 7.50
CA SER A 65 -3.85 -7.78 8.63
C SER A 65 -5.13 -8.61 8.69
N PRO A 66 -5.49 -9.20 9.86
CA PRO A 66 -6.72 -9.95 10.03
C PRO A 66 -7.96 -9.18 9.61
N VAL A 67 -8.00 -7.88 9.92
CA VAL A 67 -9.12 -7.00 9.55
C VAL A 67 -9.24 -6.89 8.02
N ARG A 68 -8.13 -6.76 7.31
CA ARG A 68 -8.12 -6.71 5.84
C ARG A 68 -8.64 -8.00 5.23
N GLU A 69 -8.18 -9.14 5.72
CA GLU A 69 -8.64 -10.45 5.23
C GLU A 69 -10.13 -10.68 5.53
N ILE A 70 -10.61 -10.34 6.72
CA ILE A 70 -12.04 -10.41 7.04
C ILE A 70 -12.86 -9.58 6.05
N ILE A 71 -12.42 -8.35 5.74
CA ILE A 71 -13.10 -7.47 4.77
C ILE A 71 -13.07 -8.10 3.37
N ALA A 72 -11.93 -8.63 2.94
CA ALA A 72 -11.77 -9.26 1.64
C ALA A 72 -12.64 -10.52 1.49
N GLU A 73 -12.67 -11.38 2.51
CA GLU A 73 -13.50 -12.57 2.54
C GLU A 73 -14.99 -12.23 2.48
N GLU A 74 -15.46 -11.28 3.28
CA GLU A 74 -16.86 -10.87 3.28
C GLU A 74 -17.28 -10.20 1.96
N TRP A 75 -16.34 -9.52 1.27
CA TRP A 75 -16.61 -8.99 -0.06
C TRP A 75 -16.84 -10.10 -1.08
N ARG A 76 -15.95 -11.09 -1.15
CA ARG A 76 -16.10 -12.25 -2.05
C ARG A 76 -17.40 -13.00 -1.75
N ARG A 77 -17.71 -13.15 -0.47
CA ARG A 77 -18.91 -13.83 0.00
C ARG A 77 -20.22 -13.18 -0.46
N CYS A 78 -20.22 -11.90 -0.84
CA CYS A 78 -21.42 -11.26 -1.39
C CYS A 78 -21.94 -12.00 -2.63
N GLY A 79 -21.06 -12.53 -3.48
CA GLY A 79 -21.42 -13.33 -4.66
C GLY A 79 -21.73 -14.79 -4.35
N GLU A 80 -21.18 -15.35 -3.27
CA GLU A 80 -21.45 -16.75 -2.86
C GLU A 80 -22.87 -16.93 -2.32
N ILE A 81 -23.43 -15.89 -1.69
CA ILE A 81 -24.75 -15.94 -1.04
C ILE A 81 -25.88 -15.31 -1.88
N ARG A 82 -25.56 -14.78 -3.07
CA ARG A 82 -26.54 -14.14 -3.98
C ARG A 82 -26.16 -14.39 -5.43
N ASP A 83 -27.01 -15.07 -6.14
CA ASP A 83 -26.80 -15.47 -7.55
C ASP A 83 -26.83 -14.29 -8.54
N ASP A 84 -27.38 -13.15 -8.13
CA ASP A 84 -27.48 -11.93 -8.94
C ASP A 84 -26.43 -10.87 -8.60
N VAL A 85 -25.47 -11.19 -7.70
CA VAL A 85 -24.42 -10.27 -7.25
C VAL A 85 -23.04 -10.81 -7.60
N PHE A 86 -22.26 -10.04 -8.35
CA PHE A 86 -20.93 -10.40 -8.81
C PHE A 86 -19.90 -9.37 -8.31
N PRO A 87 -19.24 -9.63 -7.16
CA PRO A 87 -18.12 -8.81 -6.70
C PRO A 87 -16.97 -8.91 -7.70
N GLY A 88 -16.49 -7.75 -8.17
CA GLY A 88 -15.32 -7.62 -9.03
C GLY A 88 -14.08 -7.22 -8.25
N GLU A 89 -13.17 -6.55 -8.96
CA GLU A 89 -11.94 -6.01 -8.40
C GLU A 89 -12.20 -5.18 -7.15
N PHE A 90 -11.35 -5.36 -6.14
CA PHE A 90 -11.44 -4.59 -4.90
C PHE A 90 -10.06 -4.39 -4.26
N VAL A 91 -9.98 -3.42 -3.36
CA VAL A 91 -8.80 -3.18 -2.53
C VAL A 91 -9.23 -2.70 -1.14
N VAL A 92 -8.59 -3.25 -0.12
CA VAL A 92 -8.72 -2.78 1.25
C VAL A 92 -7.53 -1.87 1.55
N MET A 93 -7.79 -0.57 1.64
CA MET A 93 -6.80 0.46 1.97
C MET A 93 -6.71 0.62 3.49
N PRO A 94 -5.70 1.34 4.04
CA PRO A 94 -5.56 1.49 5.50
C PRO A 94 -6.78 2.08 6.21
N ASP A 95 -7.51 2.99 5.56
CA ASP A 95 -8.60 3.75 6.14
C ASP A 95 -9.91 3.69 5.33
N HIS A 96 -9.89 3.00 4.18
CA HIS A 96 -11.06 2.85 3.32
C HIS A 96 -10.98 1.57 2.47
N PHE A 97 -12.07 1.28 1.80
CA PHE A 97 -12.24 0.16 0.88
C PHE A 97 -12.74 0.67 -0.46
N HIS A 98 -12.21 0.16 -1.54
CA HIS A 98 -12.77 0.31 -2.88
C HIS A 98 -13.17 -1.05 -3.44
N GLY A 99 -14.31 -1.11 -4.12
CA GLY A 99 -14.76 -2.33 -4.80
C GLY A 99 -15.62 -2.02 -6.00
N LEU A 100 -15.46 -2.84 -7.04
CA LEU A 100 -16.33 -2.87 -8.20
C LEU A 100 -17.33 -4.02 -8.03
N ILE A 101 -18.62 -3.76 -8.21
CA ILE A 101 -19.65 -4.76 -8.05
C ILE A 101 -20.67 -4.67 -9.21
N HIS A 102 -20.98 -5.81 -9.79
CA HIS A 102 -22.07 -5.94 -10.76
C HIS A 102 -23.26 -6.62 -10.09
N ILE A 103 -24.42 -6.00 -10.17
CA ILE A 103 -25.70 -6.56 -9.73
C ILE A 103 -26.56 -6.74 -10.97
N GLN A 104 -26.99 -7.97 -11.24
CA GLN A 104 -27.95 -8.22 -12.30
C GLN A 104 -29.33 -7.75 -11.86
N LYS A 105 -30.21 -7.48 -12.85
CA LYS A 105 -31.60 -7.19 -12.56
C LYS A 105 -32.26 -8.43 -11.93
N GLY A 106 -32.55 -8.35 -10.66
CA GLY A 106 -33.02 -9.49 -9.88
C GLY A 106 -33.64 -9.07 -8.54
N GLN A 107 -33.25 -9.75 -7.49
CA GLN A 107 -33.79 -9.56 -6.14
C GLN A 107 -32.94 -8.63 -5.29
N SER A 108 -31.68 -8.39 -5.68
CA SER A 108 -30.74 -7.61 -4.89
C SER A 108 -30.77 -6.12 -5.23
N GLU A 109 -30.81 -5.29 -4.19
CA GLU A 109 -30.60 -3.85 -4.27
C GLU A 109 -29.23 -3.50 -3.70
N LEU A 110 -28.50 -2.61 -4.36
CA LEU A 110 -27.15 -2.18 -3.95
C LEU A 110 -27.07 -1.83 -2.46
N GLY A 111 -28.06 -1.09 -1.94
CA GLY A 111 -28.07 -0.68 -0.53
C GLY A 111 -28.16 -1.83 0.45
N HIS A 112 -28.92 -2.86 0.13
CA HIS A 112 -29.04 -4.06 0.94
C HIS A 112 -27.75 -4.90 0.89
N VAL A 113 -27.13 -5.04 -0.28
CA VAL A 113 -25.86 -5.76 -0.45
C VAL A 113 -24.76 -5.11 0.37
N ILE A 114 -24.57 -3.81 0.19
CA ILE A 114 -23.50 -3.07 0.92
C ILE A 114 -23.79 -3.00 2.44
N GLY A 115 -25.06 -2.87 2.82
CA GLY A 115 -25.50 -2.93 4.22
C GLY A 115 -25.15 -4.27 4.88
N ALA A 116 -25.46 -5.38 4.21
CA ALA A 116 -25.17 -6.73 4.67
C ALA A 116 -23.65 -6.98 4.78
N PHE A 117 -22.88 -6.59 3.76
CA PHE A 117 -21.42 -6.65 3.75
C PHE A 117 -20.81 -5.91 4.96
N LYS A 118 -21.17 -4.63 5.15
CA LYS A 118 -20.69 -3.82 6.29
C LYS A 118 -21.04 -4.45 7.64
N ALA A 119 -22.25 -5.01 7.76
CA ALA A 119 -22.70 -5.65 9.00
C ALA A 119 -21.94 -6.95 9.27
N ALA A 120 -21.71 -7.78 8.25
CA ALA A 120 -20.98 -9.04 8.38
C ALA A 120 -19.51 -8.81 8.75
N ALA A 121 -18.79 -7.96 8.01
CA ALA A 121 -17.43 -7.57 8.32
C ALA A 121 -17.30 -6.99 9.75
N SER A 122 -18.22 -6.08 10.13
CA SER A 122 -18.22 -5.49 11.47
C SER A 122 -18.42 -6.52 12.59
N ARG A 123 -19.30 -7.50 12.39
CA ARG A 123 -19.52 -8.58 13.39
C ARG A 123 -18.26 -9.42 13.58
N ARG A 124 -17.62 -9.83 12.50
CA ARG A 124 -16.40 -10.65 12.56
C ARG A 124 -15.24 -9.90 13.21
N ILE A 125 -15.00 -8.65 12.80
CA ILE A 125 -13.96 -7.79 13.39
C ILE A 125 -14.17 -7.61 14.89
N ARG A 126 -15.41 -7.34 15.33
CA ARG A 126 -15.73 -7.16 16.77
C ARG A 126 -15.60 -8.42 17.59
N ARG A 127 -15.80 -9.59 17.02
CA ARG A 127 -15.60 -10.89 17.69
C ARG A 127 -14.16 -11.30 17.76
N GLY A 128 -13.27 -10.70 16.96
CA GLY A 128 -11.90 -11.16 16.79
C GLY A 128 -11.83 -12.48 16.02
N ASP A 129 -12.75 -12.67 15.06
CA ASP A 129 -12.76 -13.88 14.25
C ASP A 129 -11.44 -14.02 13.48
N THR A 130 -10.92 -15.24 13.39
CA THR A 130 -9.74 -15.50 12.58
C THR A 130 -10.16 -15.63 11.10
N PRO A 131 -9.49 -14.95 10.18
CA PRO A 131 -9.70 -15.14 8.74
C PRO A 131 -9.33 -16.56 8.30
N VAL A 132 -9.98 -17.06 7.27
CA VAL A 132 -9.68 -18.34 6.62
C VAL A 132 -8.69 -18.10 5.46
N ALA A 133 -7.73 -17.23 5.65
CA ALA A 133 -6.76 -16.90 4.62
C ALA A 133 -5.69 -17.99 4.45
N PRO A 134 -5.23 -18.26 3.22
CA PRO A 134 -4.14 -19.19 2.98
C PRO A 134 -2.76 -18.68 3.44
N THR A 135 -2.65 -17.39 3.72
CA THR A 135 -1.42 -16.72 4.17
C THR A 135 -1.38 -16.55 5.69
N PRO A 136 -0.20 -16.52 6.31
CA PRO A 136 -0.05 -16.25 7.74
C PRO A 136 -0.70 -14.90 8.10
N VAL A 137 -1.54 -14.90 9.12
CA VAL A 137 -2.24 -13.71 9.62
C VAL A 137 -1.60 -13.26 10.93
N ALA A 138 -1.45 -11.95 11.11
CA ALA A 138 -0.88 -11.37 12.33
C ALA A 138 -1.79 -11.66 13.55
N PRO A 139 -1.25 -11.73 14.79
CA PRO A 139 -2.06 -11.78 15.99
C PRO A 139 -3.04 -10.59 16.04
N PHE A 140 -4.29 -10.86 16.38
CA PHE A 140 -5.35 -9.89 16.37
C PHE A 140 -6.08 -9.81 17.72
N ALA A 141 -6.12 -8.62 18.31
CA ALA A 141 -6.98 -8.31 19.43
C ALA A 141 -8.17 -7.49 18.91
N PRO A 142 -9.43 -7.90 19.20
CA PRO A 142 -10.59 -7.17 18.73
C PRO A 142 -10.64 -5.77 19.34
N PRO A 143 -11.25 -4.78 18.64
CA PRO A 143 -11.42 -3.45 19.20
C PRO A 143 -12.37 -3.46 20.39
N PRO A 144 -12.21 -2.52 21.35
CA PRO A 144 -13.12 -2.40 22.49
C PRO A 144 -14.55 -2.12 22.01
N GLN A 145 -15.52 -2.63 22.76
CA GLN A 145 -16.94 -2.47 22.42
C GLN A 145 -17.59 -1.35 23.25
N PRO A 146 -18.56 -0.61 22.68
CA PRO A 146 -19.02 -0.62 21.30
C PRO A 146 -18.18 0.34 20.43
N ILE A 147 -17.66 -0.13 19.30
CA ILE A 147 -16.95 0.71 18.33
C ILE A 147 -17.59 0.63 16.94
N ARG A 148 -17.64 1.74 16.24
CA ARG A 148 -18.15 1.79 14.85
C ARG A 148 -17.00 1.55 13.90
N ILE A 149 -17.11 0.51 13.04
CA ILE A 149 -16.08 0.17 12.06
C ILE A 149 -16.16 1.07 10.82
N TRP A 150 -17.35 1.27 10.27
CA TRP A 150 -17.61 2.02 9.06
C TRP A 150 -18.28 3.37 9.33
N GLN A 151 -17.99 4.33 8.48
CA GLN A 151 -18.83 5.52 8.35
C GLN A 151 -20.25 5.12 7.92
N ARG A 152 -21.23 5.97 8.23
CA ARG A 152 -22.65 5.64 8.07
C ARG A 152 -23.06 5.32 6.66
N ASN A 153 -22.63 6.10 5.69
CA ASN A 153 -22.96 5.97 4.27
C ASN A 153 -21.83 5.28 3.51
N TYR A 154 -21.92 5.28 2.20
CA TYR A 154 -20.86 4.92 1.26
C TYR A 154 -21.00 5.78 0.01
N TYR A 155 -19.91 5.94 -0.73
CA TYR A 155 -19.93 6.62 -2.02
C TYR A 155 -20.05 5.56 -3.11
N GLU A 156 -20.89 5.84 -4.13
CA GLU A 156 -20.99 5.03 -5.32
C GLU A 156 -20.84 5.85 -6.58
N THR A 157 -20.27 5.25 -7.62
CA THR A 157 -20.27 5.73 -8.98
C THR A 157 -20.91 4.68 -9.86
N ILE A 158 -21.95 5.08 -10.63
CA ILE A 158 -22.62 4.18 -11.59
C ILE A 158 -21.70 4.05 -12.81
N VAL A 159 -21.25 2.84 -13.08
CA VAL A 159 -20.37 2.52 -14.21
C VAL A 159 -21.25 2.17 -15.41
N ARG A 160 -21.15 2.98 -16.47
CA ARG A 160 -22.10 2.90 -17.61
C ARG A 160 -21.53 2.21 -18.83
N THR A 161 -20.22 2.07 -18.92
CA THR A 161 -19.56 1.45 -20.07
C THR A 161 -18.49 0.46 -19.62
N PRO A 162 -18.19 -0.58 -20.45
CA PRO A 162 -17.09 -1.52 -20.17
C PRO A 162 -15.74 -0.80 -19.98
N GLU A 163 -15.44 0.19 -20.82
CA GLU A 163 -14.18 0.93 -20.77
C GLU A 163 -14.03 1.73 -19.45
N ALA A 164 -15.15 2.22 -18.90
CA ALA A 164 -15.15 2.85 -17.58
C ALA A 164 -14.93 1.81 -16.48
N ALA A 165 -15.47 0.61 -16.63
CA ALA A 165 -15.24 -0.50 -15.69
C ALA A 165 -13.75 -0.90 -15.68
N ASP A 166 -13.13 -1.04 -16.86
CA ASP A 166 -11.71 -1.39 -16.99
C ASP A 166 -10.78 -0.33 -16.36
N LYS A 167 -11.07 0.95 -16.60
CA LYS A 167 -10.33 2.06 -15.96
C LYS A 167 -10.45 2.06 -14.45
N ILE A 168 -11.63 1.75 -13.92
CA ILE A 168 -11.87 1.66 -12.47
C ILE A 168 -11.18 0.42 -11.90
N ALA A 169 -11.24 -0.71 -12.59
CA ALA A 169 -10.52 -1.93 -12.18
C ALA A 169 -9.01 -1.68 -12.12
N GLU A 170 -8.44 -1.00 -13.12
CA GLU A 170 -7.03 -0.59 -13.11
C GLU A 170 -6.74 0.39 -11.96
N TYR A 171 -7.61 1.38 -11.73
CA TYR A 171 -7.49 2.28 -10.58
C TYR A 171 -7.48 1.52 -9.25
N ILE A 172 -8.36 0.53 -9.06
CA ILE A 172 -8.41 -0.31 -7.85
C ILE A 172 -7.10 -1.09 -7.71
N ARG A 173 -6.63 -1.76 -8.76
CA ARG A 173 -5.37 -2.52 -8.75
C ARG A 173 -4.15 -1.65 -8.42
N CYS A 174 -4.12 -0.41 -8.92
CA CYS A 174 -3.03 0.53 -8.67
C CYS A 174 -3.14 1.30 -7.35
N ASN A 175 -4.27 1.23 -6.64
CA ASN A 175 -4.52 2.03 -5.44
C ASN A 175 -3.59 1.72 -4.27
N PRO A 176 -3.23 0.45 -3.98
CA PRO A 176 -2.30 0.13 -2.90
C PRO A 176 -0.97 0.89 -2.99
N TRP A 177 -0.48 1.16 -4.19
CA TRP A 177 0.80 1.85 -4.41
C TRP A 177 0.71 3.36 -4.28
N LYS A 178 -0.50 3.91 -4.27
CA LYS A 178 -0.76 5.34 -4.07
C LYS A 178 -0.98 5.70 -2.60
N CYS A 179 -1.00 4.72 -1.70
CA CYS A 179 -1.10 4.95 -0.27
C CYS A 179 0.23 5.44 0.28
N VAL A 180 0.39 6.75 0.35
CA VAL A 180 1.59 7.39 0.92
C VAL A 180 1.54 7.29 2.43
N GLN A 181 2.61 6.75 3.03
CA GLN A 181 2.81 6.63 4.47
C GLN A 181 3.85 7.64 4.94
N GLU A 182 3.75 8.08 6.19
CA GLU A 182 4.75 8.94 6.83
C GLU A 182 5.63 8.13 7.79
N PHE A 183 6.95 8.30 7.69
CA PHE A 183 7.97 7.55 8.43
C PHE A 183 8.63 8.38 9.54
N GLY A 184 8.08 9.50 9.91
CA GLY A 184 8.70 10.46 10.82
C GLY A 184 9.72 11.38 10.12
N GLY A 185 9.98 12.56 10.72
CA GLY A 185 10.90 13.54 10.14
C GLY A 185 10.49 14.08 8.76
N GLY A 186 9.21 13.92 8.37
CA GLY A 186 8.69 14.34 7.07
C GLY A 186 9.01 13.40 5.90
N LEU A 187 9.60 12.24 6.17
CA LEU A 187 9.86 11.22 5.15
C LEU A 187 8.55 10.51 4.79
N ARG A 188 8.27 10.42 3.50
CA ARG A 188 7.06 9.80 2.96
C ARG A 188 7.41 8.63 2.04
N GLY A 189 6.54 7.65 1.93
CA GLY A 189 6.80 6.50 1.06
C GLY A 189 5.57 5.67 0.76
N ILE A 190 5.73 4.73 -0.17
CA ILE A 190 4.73 3.74 -0.54
C ILE A 190 5.36 2.34 -0.51
N GLY A 191 4.55 1.33 -0.19
CA GLY A 191 4.98 -0.07 -0.11
C GLY A 191 5.15 -0.54 1.33
N ASN A 192 6.10 -1.45 1.58
CA ASN A 192 6.27 -2.13 2.86
C ASN A 192 7.13 -1.32 3.84
N PRO A 193 6.55 -0.69 4.89
CA PRO A 193 7.30 0.12 5.86
C PRO A 193 8.24 -0.71 6.74
N ALA A 194 7.99 -2.01 6.91
CA ALA A 194 8.83 -2.86 7.74
C ALA A 194 10.26 -3.00 7.20
N LEU A 195 10.46 -2.79 5.89
CA LEU A 195 11.79 -2.80 5.29
C LEU A 195 12.69 -1.69 5.84
N TRP A 196 12.10 -0.59 6.33
CA TRP A 196 12.87 0.52 6.91
C TRP A 196 13.60 0.13 8.21
N SER A 197 13.07 -0.83 8.95
CA SER A 197 13.67 -1.33 10.19
C SER A 197 14.65 -2.50 10.00
N GLY A 198 14.75 -3.06 8.78
CA GLY A 198 15.67 -4.16 8.46
C GLY A 198 17.11 -3.69 8.25
N GLY A 199 18.07 -4.66 8.29
CA GLY A 199 19.46 -4.41 7.94
C GLY A 199 19.61 -4.03 6.47
N LYS A 200 20.13 -2.82 6.19
CA LYS A 200 20.16 -2.20 4.86
C LYS A 200 21.56 -2.18 4.27
N LEU A 201 21.74 -2.81 3.10
CA LEU A 201 22.90 -2.63 2.26
C LEU A 201 22.67 -1.47 1.28
N GLY A 202 23.32 -0.35 1.51
CA GLY A 202 23.30 0.79 0.59
C GLY A 202 24.09 0.49 -0.68
N VAL A 203 23.44 0.61 -1.84
CA VAL A 203 24.07 0.38 -3.16
C VAL A 203 24.23 1.71 -3.87
N LEU A 204 25.49 2.09 -4.10
CA LEU A 204 25.85 3.33 -4.77
C LEU A 204 26.96 3.08 -5.80
N CYS A 205 26.76 3.56 -7.01
CA CYS A 205 27.72 3.33 -8.10
C CYS A 205 27.82 4.52 -9.04
N SER A 206 29.03 4.89 -9.43
CA SER A 206 29.25 5.92 -10.44
C SER A 206 28.74 5.48 -11.81
N ARG A 207 28.30 6.44 -12.65
CA ARG A 207 27.67 6.19 -13.96
C ARG A 207 28.54 5.41 -14.93
N ASN A 208 29.84 5.59 -14.87
CA ASN A 208 30.84 4.98 -15.76
C ASN A 208 31.42 3.67 -15.21
N ALA A 209 30.71 3.01 -14.30
CA ALA A 209 31.16 1.76 -13.72
C ALA A 209 31.33 0.66 -14.78
N PRO A 210 32.43 -0.09 -14.74
CA PRO A 210 32.63 -1.27 -15.55
C PRO A 210 31.67 -2.38 -15.09
N LYS A 211 31.90 -3.60 -15.61
CA LYS A 211 31.14 -4.78 -15.16
C LYS A 211 31.32 -4.95 -13.63
N ILE A 212 30.20 -5.03 -12.91
CA ILE A 212 30.19 -5.21 -11.45
C ILE A 212 30.36 -6.69 -11.12
N GLY A 213 31.12 -6.97 -10.07
CA GLY A 213 31.26 -8.30 -9.49
C GLY A 213 29.98 -8.78 -8.77
N ARG A 214 30.11 -9.87 -8.03
CA ARG A 214 29.00 -10.44 -7.26
C ARG A 214 28.47 -9.43 -6.22
N LEU A 215 27.17 -9.22 -6.24
CA LEU A 215 26.47 -8.41 -5.23
C LEU A 215 26.52 -9.15 -3.87
N PRO A 216 26.91 -8.49 -2.76
CA PRO A 216 26.87 -9.09 -1.43
C PRO A 216 25.44 -9.50 -1.05
N GLU A 217 25.31 -10.57 -0.29
CA GLU A 217 24.03 -10.95 0.32
C GLU A 217 23.64 -9.94 1.40
N ALA A 218 22.38 -9.54 1.39
CA ALA A 218 21.81 -8.63 2.35
C ALA A 218 20.31 -8.91 2.56
N ASP A 219 19.82 -8.45 3.71
CA ASP A 219 18.41 -8.53 4.01
C ASP A 219 17.58 -7.59 3.13
N VAL A 220 18.02 -6.33 3.08
CA VAL A 220 17.35 -5.27 2.32
C VAL A 220 18.38 -4.50 1.51
N TYR A 221 18.14 -4.36 0.22
CA TYR A 221 18.96 -3.55 -0.69
C TYR A 221 18.38 -2.15 -0.79
N PHE A 222 19.20 -1.14 -0.52
CA PHE A 222 18.77 0.24 -0.43
C PHE A 222 19.54 1.13 -1.41
N GLY A 223 18.86 1.87 -2.27
CA GLY A 223 19.53 2.72 -3.26
C GLY A 223 18.63 3.69 -3.99
N GLY A 224 19.27 4.53 -4.80
CA GLY A 224 18.58 5.48 -5.68
C GLY A 224 18.21 4.88 -7.04
N TRP A 225 18.87 3.82 -7.43
CA TRP A 225 18.65 3.05 -8.65
C TRP A 225 18.66 3.90 -9.93
N HIS A 226 19.58 4.85 -10.01
CA HIS A 226 19.57 5.84 -11.09
C HIS A 226 20.68 5.64 -12.13
N SER A 227 21.90 5.25 -11.70
CA SER A 227 22.99 4.98 -12.65
C SER A 227 22.69 3.73 -13.48
N PRO A 228 23.28 3.57 -14.69
CA PRO A 228 23.04 2.38 -15.49
C PRO A 228 23.30 1.07 -14.74
N LYS A 229 24.37 1.02 -13.95
CA LYS A 229 24.70 -0.17 -13.17
C LYS A 229 23.78 -0.39 -11.97
N GLU A 230 23.34 0.66 -11.31
CA GLU A 230 22.31 0.54 -10.25
C GLU A 230 21.01 0.01 -10.83
N LYS A 231 20.62 0.39 -12.06
CA LYS A 231 19.43 -0.15 -12.74
C LYS A 231 19.58 -1.64 -13.06
N GLU A 232 20.73 -2.06 -13.56
CA GLU A 232 21.03 -3.50 -13.81
C GLU A 232 20.92 -4.31 -12.50
N ILE A 233 21.42 -3.77 -11.38
CA ILE A 233 21.31 -4.40 -10.07
C ILE A 233 19.84 -4.44 -9.64
N LEU A 234 19.09 -3.35 -9.78
CA LEU A 234 17.66 -3.30 -9.46
C LEU A 234 16.87 -4.35 -10.24
N ASP A 235 17.08 -4.45 -11.54
CA ASP A 235 16.41 -5.44 -12.38
C ASP A 235 16.72 -6.87 -11.91
N TRP A 236 17.99 -7.13 -11.57
CA TRP A 236 18.36 -8.43 -11.00
C TRP A 236 17.67 -8.69 -9.65
N LEU A 237 17.62 -7.72 -8.75
CA LEU A 237 16.96 -7.83 -7.44
C LEU A 237 15.45 -8.10 -7.59
N LEU A 238 14.78 -7.38 -8.49
CA LEU A 238 13.36 -7.55 -8.80
C LEU A 238 13.07 -8.98 -9.29
N ASN A 239 13.89 -9.48 -10.22
CA ASN A 239 13.73 -10.82 -10.81
C ASN A 239 14.08 -11.96 -9.84
N ASN A 240 14.88 -11.69 -8.80
CA ASN A 240 15.30 -12.69 -7.81
C ASN A 240 14.56 -12.57 -6.47
N GLY A 241 13.41 -11.90 -6.45
CA GLY A 241 12.55 -11.86 -5.28
C GLY A 241 13.15 -11.16 -4.06
N ARG A 242 14.13 -10.24 -4.25
CA ARG A 242 14.84 -9.59 -3.14
C ARG A 242 14.04 -8.44 -2.53
N TRP A 243 14.34 -8.08 -1.29
CA TRP A 243 13.73 -6.95 -0.60
C TRP A 243 14.49 -5.66 -0.90
N ILE A 244 13.74 -4.64 -1.31
CA ILE A 244 14.31 -3.44 -1.93
C ILE A 244 13.71 -2.18 -1.31
N ILE A 245 14.57 -1.22 -0.95
CA ILE A 245 14.18 0.16 -0.71
C ILE A 245 14.70 1.01 -1.87
N ALA A 246 13.79 1.72 -2.52
CA ALA A 246 14.13 2.69 -3.56
C ALA A 246 13.93 4.11 -3.04
N CYS A 247 14.90 4.98 -3.29
CA CYS A 247 14.86 6.38 -2.92
C CYS A 247 15.13 7.24 -4.16
N PRO A 248 14.14 7.39 -5.05
CA PRO A 248 14.31 8.20 -6.26
C PRO A 248 14.45 9.68 -5.92
N ALA A 249 15.10 10.44 -6.80
CA ALA A 249 15.21 11.90 -6.67
C ALA A 249 14.02 12.64 -7.31
N TRP A 250 12.87 11.99 -7.48
CA TRP A 250 11.61 12.54 -7.98
C TRP A 250 10.44 12.13 -7.08
N GLY A 251 9.32 12.85 -7.18
CA GLY A 251 8.13 12.58 -6.38
C GLY A 251 7.42 11.28 -6.73
N ILE A 252 6.75 10.71 -5.75
CA ILE A 252 5.93 9.50 -5.91
C ILE A 252 4.59 9.82 -6.59
N LYS A 253 4.08 11.02 -6.37
CA LYS A 253 2.81 11.47 -6.94
C LYS A 253 2.87 11.42 -8.47
N ASP A 254 1.87 10.82 -9.06
CA ASP A 254 1.72 10.66 -10.52
C ASP A 254 2.81 9.78 -11.19
N SER A 255 3.62 9.06 -10.41
CA SER A 255 4.63 8.15 -10.95
C SER A 255 3.98 6.91 -11.57
N ALA A 256 4.41 6.58 -12.79
CA ALA A 256 4.13 5.28 -13.40
C ALA A 256 5.24 4.29 -13.05
N PHE A 257 4.87 3.15 -12.50
CA PHE A 257 5.85 2.12 -12.12
C PHE A 257 5.95 1.04 -13.21
N ALA A 258 7.19 0.63 -13.50
CA ALA A 258 7.45 -0.50 -14.38
C ALA A 258 6.83 -1.81 -13.79
N PRO A 259 6.48 -2.80 -14.63
CA PRO A 259 5.82 -4.02 -14.17
C PRO A 259 6.56 -4.73 -13.03
N GLY A 260 7.89 -4.86 -13.10
CA GLY A 260 8.69 -5.48 -12.03
C GLY A 260 8.62 -4.75 -10.69
N VAL A 261 8.55 -3.41 -10.71
CA VAL A 261 8.38 -2.59 -9.50
C VAL A 261 6.97 -2.77 -8.93
N ARG A 262 5.94 -2.83 -9.80
CA ARG A 262 4.56 -3.09 -9.35
C ARG A 262 4.45 -4.44 -8.67
N ASN A 263 4.98 -5.50 -9.29
CA ASN A 263 4.98 -6.85 -8.70
C ASN A 263 5.69 -6.87 -7.35
N ALA A 264 6.85 -6.22 -7.23
CA ALA A 264 7.58 -6.15 -5.96
C ALA A 264 6.81 -5.39 -4.86
N LEU A 265 6.03 -4.35 -5.22
CA LEU A 265 5.12 -3.66 -4.30
C LEU A 265 3.95 -4.56 -3.89
N GLU A 266 3.32 -5.28 -4.84
CA GLU A 266 2.23 -6.23 -4.58
C GLU A 266 2.66 -7.37 -3.66
N GLU A 267 3.87 -7.89 -3.87
CA GLU A 267 4.48 -8.93 -3.05
C GLU A 267 5.07 -8.42 -1.74
N ASN A 268 4.86 -7.15 -1.41
CA ASN A 268 5.39 -6.49 -0.21
C ASN A 268 6.92 -6.54 -0.06
N ARG A 269 7.63 -6.67 -1.18
CA ARG A 269 9.09 -6.73 -1.25
C ARG A 269 9.75 -5.39 -1.50
N MET A 270 8.97 -4.32 -1.64
CA MET A 270 9.49 -3.00 -2.00
C MET A 270 8.92 -1.88 -1.12
N LEU A 271 9.79 -0.93 -0.80
CA LEU A 271 9.46 0.36 -0.21
C LEU A 271 10.07 1.46 -1.09
N ILE A 272 9.26 2.40 -1.53
CA ILE A 272 9.71 3.57 -2.28
C ILE A 272 9.58 4.79 -1.39
N LEU A 273 10.68 5.49 -1.12
CA LEU A 273 10.74 6.66 -0.25
C LEU A 273 10.82 7.94 -1.08
N GLU A 274 9.97 8.92 -0.78
CA GLU A 274 9.99 10.24 -1.38
C GLU A 274 10.94 11.17 -0.61
N MET A 275 11.89 11.76 -1.31
CA MET A 275 12.78 12.77 -0.75
C MET A 275 12.05 14.13 -0.65
N HIS A 276 12.54 15.02 0.23
CA HIS A 276 12.02 16.39 0.33
C HIS A 276 12.20 17.17 -0.98
N ASP A 277 13.35 17.03 -1.64
CA ASP A 277 13.60 17.59 -2.96
C ASP A 277 13.28 16.55 -4.03
N VAL A 278 12.20 16.80 -4.75
CA VAL A 278 11.68 15.95 -5.84
C VAL A 278 11.96 16.52 -7.23
N SER A 279 12.84 17.53 -7.33
CA SER A 279 13.14 18.22 -8.59
C SER A 279 13.84 17.35 -9.64
N GLY A 280 14.42 16.22 -9.23
CA GLY A 280 15.14 15.31 -10.10
C GLY A 280 16.48 15.86 -10.63
N ASN A 281 16.92 17.02 -10.14
CA ASN A 281 18.17 17.67 -10.54
C ASN A 281 19.39 17.06 -9.82
N LEU A 282 20.57 17.63 -10.07
CA LEU A 282 21.83 17.14 -9.49
C LEU A 282 21.89 17.31 -7.97
N ALA A 283 21.31 18.40 -7.42
CA ALA A 283 21.23 18.64 -5.99
C ALA A 283 20.33 17.60 -5.28
N ALA A 284 19.16 17.31 -5.86
CA ALA A 284 18.29 16.26 -5.38
C ALA A 284 18.96 14.87 -5.43
N ALA A 285 19.75 14.59 -6.48
CA ALA A 285 20.52 13.36 -6.59
C ALA A 285 21.63 13.27 -5.52
N GLU A 286 22.28 14.39 -5.19
CA GLU A 286 23.28 14.45 -4.12
C GLU A 286 22.63 14.26 -2.73
N ALA A 287 21.52 14.95 -2.45
CA ALA A 287 20.76 14.81 -1.21
C ALA A 287 20.30 13.35 -1.01
N ARG A 288 19.81 12.69 -2.06
CA ARG A 288 19.46 11.28 -2.04
C ARG A 288 20.67 10.38 -1.72
N ASN A 289 21.81 10.59 -2.37
CA ASN A 289 23.02 9.79 -2.10
C ASN A 289 23.48 9.96 -0.64
N ARG A 290 23.46 11.19 -0.10
CA ARG A 290 23.71 11.45 1.34
C ARG A 290 22.73 10.68 2.22
N PHE A 291 21.47 10.67 1.86
CA PHE A 291 20.42 9.96 2.59
C PHE A 291 20.68 8.45 2.61
N VAL A 292 20.99 7.84 1.45
CA VAL A 292 21.34 6.41 1.37
C VAL A 292 22.55 6.10 2.25
N ILE A 293 23.63 6.88 2.14
CA ILE A 293 24.85 6.67 2.93
C ILE A 293 24.57 6.78 4.44
N LYS A 294 23.77 7.76 4.85
CA LYS A 294 23.44 8.00 6.26
C LYS A 294 22.61 6.89 6.90
N HIS A 295 21.73 6.28 6.13
CA HIS A 295 20.71 5.33 6.64
C HIS A 295 20.98 3.87 6.29
N ALA A 296 22.00 3.57 5.51
CA ALA A 296 22.46 2.22 5.28
C ALA A 296 23.34 1.73 6.44
N ASP A 297 23.22 0.45 6.79
CA ASP A 297 24.05 -0.17 7.83
C ASP A 297 25.41 -0.58 7.27
N THR A 298 25.45 -0.95 5.99
CA THR A 298 26.66 -1.25 5.21
C THR A 298 26.54 -0.67 3.82
N LEU A 299 27.67 -0.45 3.14
CA LEU A 299 27.69 0.11 1.78
C LEU A 299 28.39 -0.83 0.81
N PHE A 300 27.76 -1.02 -0.36
CA PHE A 300 28.34 -1.64 -1.53
C PHE A 300 28.58 -0.56 -2.59
N THR A 301 29.85 -0.23 -2.80
CA THR A 301 30.29 0.81 -3.73
C THR A 301 31.27 0.21 -4.75
N PRO A 302 30.79 -0.61 -5.71
CA PRO A 302 31.65 -1.41 -6.57
C PRO A 302 32.52 -0.57 -7.50
N HIS A 303 32.14 0.67 -7.77
CA HIS A 303 32.94 1.62 -8.53
C HIS A 303 32.63 3.05 -8.17
N ILE A 304 33.66 3.82 -7.88
CA ILE A 304 33.60 5.25 -7.57
C ILE A 304 34.59 5.99 -8.44
N THR A 305 34.08 6.95 -9.21
CA THR A 305 34.92 7.85 -10.01
C THR A 305 35.64 8.84 -9.10
N SER A 306 36.97 8.88 -9.14
CA SER A 306 37.79 9.84 -8.38
C SER A 306 37.39 11.28 -8.69
N GLY A 307 37.23 12.12 -7.65
CA GLY A 307 36.77 13.51 -7.75
C GLY A 307 35.29 13.68 -8.07
N GLY A 308 34.55 12.59 -8.28
CA GLY A 308 33.09 12.62 -8.50
C GLY A 308 32.27 12.89 -7.24
N MET A 309 30.96 13.05 -7.40
CA MET A 309 30.01 13.30 -6.29
C MET A 309 30.13 12.23 -5.20
N LEU A 310 30.09 10.94 -5.56
CA LEU A 310 30.16 9.85 -4.57
C LEU A 310 31.50 9.84 -3.82
N ASP A 311 32.61 10.09 -4.52
CA ASP A 311 33.94 10.19 -3.88
C ASP A 311 34.00 11.30 -2.83
N ARG A 312 33.45 12.48 -3.15
CA ARG A 312 33.36 13.59 -2.19
C ARG A 312 32.50 13.21 -0.96
N LEU A 313 31.31 12.66 -1.20
CA LEU A 313 30.37 12.30 -0.14
C LEU A 313 30.93 11.25 0.82
N LEU A 314 31.62 10.24 0.31
CA LEU A 314 32.22 9.20 1.14
C LEU A 314 33.42 9.72 1.94
N LYS A 315 34.24 10.62 1.36
CA LYS A 315 35.32 11.27 2.06
C LYS A 315 34.86 12.23 3.18
N GLU A 316 33.75 12.91 2.99
CA GLU A 316 33.12 13.75 4.02
C GLU A 316 32.72 12.92 5.25
N LEU A 317 32.13 11.74 5.03
CA LEU A 317 31.68 10.86 6.10
C LEU A 317 32.81 10.17 6.85
N SER A 318 33.88 9.78 6.15
CA SER A 318 35.07 9.20 6.80
C SER A 318 35.78 10.21 7.76
N LYS A 319 35.63 11.50 7.49
CA LYS A 319 36.17 12.56 8.38
C LYS A 319 35.33 12.80 9.64
N VAL A 320 34.03 12.48 9.59
CA VAL A 320 33.12 12.66 10.75
C VAL A 320 33.25 11.50 11.75
N ASN A 321 33.67 10.32 11.29
CA ASN A 321 33.81 9.12 12.13
C ASN A 321 35.22 8.94 12.74
N HIS A 322 36.12 9.88 12.53
CA HIS A 322 37.41 9.96 13.22
C HIS A 322 37.53 11.34 13.88
N PRO A 323 37.19 11.47 15.21
CA PRO A 323 37.51 12.66 15.98
C PRO A 323 38.99 12.82 16.22
#